data_a2c368d892173fcb0e7eb3ec1c049a38
#
_entry.id   a2c368d892173fcb0e7eb3ec1c049a38
#
_cell.length_a   1.000
_cell.length_b   1.000
_cell.length_c   1.000
_cell.angle_alpha   90.00
_cell.angle_beta   90.00
_cell.angle_gamma   90.00
#
_symmetry.space_group_name_H-M   'P 1'
#
loop_
_entity.id
_entity.type
_entity.pdbx_description
1 polymer ?
#
loop_
_entity_poly.entity_id
_entity_poly.type
_entity_poly.pdbx_seq_one_letter_code
_entity_poly.pdbx_strand_id
1 'polypeptide(L)'
;MGMSAQDKMITVANRLGLTSLKDMQGTTRMVYDSNGTAALTHTFFKGAAQRAFPLTNVGANGNQFQVDEALLVEKIGFFVPQAADGSAYLGLAGLSVKFDLVIGNKTVIKDATCEFGGEQAFFNDGVTGSSVIDLEGVGILIPPQVEYYVVAKSFITSNRTASSQRLGCYLFGTGALLNFNTTI
;
A
#
# COMPACT_ATOMS: atom_id res chain seq x y z
N MET A 1 -0.72 4.59 21.60
CA MET A 1 0.68 4.18 21.86
C MET A 1 0.99 3.09 20.86
N GLY A 2 1.90 3.34 19.92
CA GLY A 2 2.25 2.39 18.87
C GLY A 2 2.95 1.15 19.44
N MET A 3 2.84 0.01 18.76
CA MET A 3 3.55 -1.22 19.12
C MET A 3 5.07 -1.01 19.01
N SER A 4 5.84 -1.57 19.95
CA SER A 4 7.29 -1.59 19.83
C SER A 4 7.75 -2.45 18.64
N ALA A 5 8.96 -2.24 18.15
CA ALA A 5 9.51 -3.06 17.06
C ALA A 5 9.53 -4.55 17.42
N GLN A 6 9.81 -4.88 18.67
CA GLN A 6 9.79 -6.26 19.16
C GLN A 6 8.37 -6.84 19.16
N ASP A 7 7.37 -6.09 19.61
CA ASP A 7 5.98 -6.55 19.61
C ASP A 7 5.47 -6.82 18.19
N LYS A 8 5.87 -5.99 17.23
CA LYS A 8 5.56 -6.18 15.81
C LYS A 8 6.15 -7.48 15.28
N MET A 9 7.41 -7.78 15.61
CA MET A 9 8.04 -9.03 15.19
C MET A 9 7.42 -10.26 15.85
N ILE A 10 7.05 -10.16 17.13
CA ILE A 10 6.29 -11.20 17.84
C ILE A 10 4.94 -11.43 17.14
N THR A 11 4.26 -10.35 16.77
CA THR A 11 2.97 -10.44 16.05
C THR A 11 3.13 -11.15 14.71
N VAL A 12 4.16 -10.81 13.93
CA VAL A 12 4.48 -11.48 12.66
C VAL A 12 4.75 -12.96 12.89
N ALA A 13 5.63 -13.30 13.84
CA ALA A 13 5.97 -14.70 14.15
C ALA A 13 4.73 -15.52 14.52
N ASN A 14 3.92 -15.01 15.46
CA ASN A 14 2.70 -15.68 15.89
C ASN A 14 1.72 -15.93 14.75
N ARG A 15 1.52 -14.95 13.88
CA ARG A 15 0.62 -15.08 12.73
C ARG A 15 1.14 -16.02 11.65
N LEU A 16 2.45 -16.16 11.53
CA LEU A 16 3.09 -17.10 10.62
C LEU A 16 3.26 -18.51 11.24
N GLY A 17 2.90 -18.68 12.53
CA GLY A 17 3.08 -19.96 13.24
C GLY A 17 4.54 -20.26 13.56
N LEU A 18 5.41 -19.25 13.62
CA LEU A 18 6.81 -19.41 13.96
C LEU A 18 6.99 -19.45 15.48
N THR A 19 7.83 -20.35 15.94
CA THR A 19 8.08 -20.57 17.37
C THR A 19 9.28 -19.77 17.91
N SER A 20 10.06 -19.15 17.03
CA SER A 20 11.27 -18.43 17.41
C SER A 20 11.45 -17.17 16.58
N LEU A 21 11.95 -16.12 17.21
CA LEU A 21 12.37 -14.88 16.54
C LEU A 21 13.86 -14.90 16.16
N LYS A 22 14.58 -15.95 16.52
CA LYS A 22 16.05 -15.99 16.41
C LYS A 22 16.56 -15.77 15.00
N ASP A 23 15.80 -16.22 14.01
CA ASP A 23 16.17 -16.17 12.59
C ASP A 23 15.34 -15.12 11.82
N MET A 24 14.73 -14.20 12.54
CA MET A 24 13.93 -13.12 11.94
C MET A 24 14.62 -11.78 12.11
N GLN A 25 14.60 -10.98 11.05
CA GLN A 25 15.00 -9.59 11.10
C GLN A 25 13.86 -8.68 10.66
N GLY A 26 13.54 -7.69 11.49
CA GLY A 26 12.59 -6.63 11.15
C GLY A 26 13.27 -5.52 10.36
N THR A 27 12.56 -4.98 9.41
CA THR A 27 12.96 -3.82 8.62
C THR A 27 11.77 -2.92 8.35
N THR A 28 11.98 -1.67 8.02
CA THR A 28 10.93 -0.81 7.49
C THR A 28 10.78 -1.09 6.01
N ARG A 29 9.55 -1.31 5.56
CA ARG A 29 9.28 -1.59 4.14
C ARG A 29 8.09 -0.79 3.64
N MET A 30 8.23 -0.28 2.44
CA MET A 30 7.15 0.31 1.68
C MET A 30 7.11 -0.34 0.30
N VAL A 31 5.93 -0.76 -0.11
CA VAL A 31 5.65 -1.15 -1.49
C VAL A 31 4.64 -0.17 -2.06
N TYR A 32 4.85 0.25 -3.29
CA TYR A 32 3.94 1.15 -3.99
C TYR A 32 3.72 0.71 -5.42
N ASP A 33 2.57 1.08 -5.94
CA ASP A 33 2.18 0.86 -7.32
C ASP A 33 1.29 1.99 -7.81
N SER A 34 1.45 2.38 -9.06
CA SER A 34 0.63 3.41 -9.69
C SER A 34 0.31 3.05 -11.12
N ASN A 35 -0.88 3.46 -11.55
CA ASN A 35 -1.27 3.34 -12.94
C ASN A 35 -0.81 4.57 -13.72
N GLY A 36 -0.14 4.35 -14.85
CA GLY A 36 0.29 5.42 -15.74
C GLY A 36 -0.84 6.09 -16.52
N THR A 37 -2.05 5.54 -16.48
CA THR A 37 -3.23 6.05 -17.20
C THR A 37 -4.35 6.41 -16.25
N ALA A 38 -5.12 7.44 -16.61
CA ALA A 38 -6.33 7.79 -15.88
C ALA A 38 -7.43 6.74 -16.09
N ALA A 39 -8.10 6.32 -15.02
CA ALA A 39 -9.20 5.36 -15.07
C ALA A 39 -10.19 5.61 -13.91
N LEU A 40 -11.40 5.09 -14.03
CA LEU A 40 -12.43 5.16 -12.99
C LEU A 40 -12.22 4.13 -11.88
N THR A 41 -11.51 3.06 -12.17
CA THR A 41 -11.18 1.99 -11.23
C THR A 41 -9.73 1.59 -11.43
N HIS A 42 -9.04 1.24 -10.36
CA HIS A 42 -7.67 0.79 -10.40
C HIS A 42 -7.49 -0.48 -9.60
N THR A 43 -6.66 -1.38 -10.11
CA THR A 43 -6.18 -2.52 -9.35
C THR A 43 -4.68 -2.37 -9.20
N PHE A 44 -4.22 -2.12 -7.97
CA PHE A 44 -2.82 -1.91 -7.64
C PHE A 44 -2.17 -3.23 -7.26
N PHE A 45 -0.87 -3.34 -7.53
CA PHE A 45 0.02 -4.48 -7.31
C PHE A 45 -0.21 -5.63 -8.27
N LYS A 46 -1.44 -5.99 -8.58
CA LYS A 46 -1.74 -7.04 -9.55
C LYS A 46 -1.20 -6.68 -10.93
N GLY A 47 -0.30 -7.51 -11.45
CA GLY A 47 0.40 -7.21 -12.71
C GLY A 47 1.45 -6.10 -12.60
N ALA A 48 1.79 -5.64 -11.38
CA ALA A 48 2.76 -4.58 -11.15
C ALA A 48 4.16 -4.91 -11.66
N ALA A 49 4.55 -6.18 -11.69
CA ALA A 49 5.82 -6.64 -12.23
C ALA A 49 6.04 -6.25 -13.70
N GLN A 50 4.98 -5.97 -14.44
CA GLN A 50 5.06 -5.53 -15.83
C GLN A 50 5.30 -4.01 -15.96
N ARG A 51 5.21 -3.26 -14.87
CA ARG A 51 5.45 -1.81 -14.84
C ARG A 51 6.85 -1.53 -14.34
N ALA A 52 7.51 -0.56 -14.97
CA ALA A 52 8.86 -0.16 -14.60
C ALA A 52 8.85 0.91 -13.51
N PHE A 53 9.96 1.02 -12.77
CA PHE A 53 10.25 2.19 -11.95
C PHE A 53 10.21 3.48 -12.84
N PRO A 54 9.61 4.61 -12.39
CA PRO A 54 9.16 4.86 -11.02
C PRO A 54 7.68 4.55 -10.74
N LEU A 55 6.95 3.88 -11.61
CA LEU A 55 5.52 3.60 -11.42
C LEU A 55 5.28 2.59 -10.29
N THR A 56 6.21 1.68 -10.07
CA THR A 56 6.13 0.68 -9.02
C THR A 56 7.53 0.33 -8.49
N ASN A 57 7.62 -0.06 -7.23
CA ASN A 57 8.82 -0.69 -6.65
C ASN A 57 8.62 -2.18 -6.35
N VAL A 58 7.52 -2.75 -6.80
CA VAL A 58 7.26 -4.19 -6.67
C VAL A 58 8.22 -4.93 -7.60
N GLY A 59 8.98 -5.87 -7.04
CA GLY A 59 9.99 -6.62 -7.76
C GLY A 59 9.41 -7.61 -8.78
N ALA A 60 10.28 -8.46 -9.33
CA ALA A 60 9.93 -9.45 -10.36
C ALA A 60 8.84 -10.44 -9.92
N ASN A 61 8.65 -10.64 -8.64
CA ASN A 61 7.59 -11.50 -8.09
C ASN A 61 6.19 -10.87 -8.13
N GLY A 62 6.08 -9.67 -8.65
CA GLY A 62 4.79 -9.01 -8.77
C GLY A 62 4.17 -8.68 -7.40
N ASN A 63 2.98 -9.19 -7.18
CA ASN A 63 2.20 -8.96 -5.97
C ASN A 63 2.32 -10.10 -4.94
N GLN A 64 3.48 -10.73 -4.87
CA GLN A 64 3.83 -11.75 -3.87
C GLN A 64 5.19 -11.43 -3.26
N PHE A 65 5.33 -11.64 -1.96
CA PHE A 65 6.64 -11.60 -1.32
C PHE A 65 7.40 -12.92 -1.53
N GLN A 66 8.72 -12.86 -1.42
CA GLN A 66 9.57 -14.05 -1.47
C GLN A 66 9.21 -15.02 -0.35
N VAL A 67 9.69 -16.26 -0.44
CA VAL A 67 9.46 -17.30 0.57
C VAL A 67 9.97 -16.92 1.96
N ASP A 68 10.96 -16.06 2.00
CA ASP A 68 11.62 -15.55 3.22
C ASP A 68 11.22 -14.12 3.58
N GLU A 69 10.17 -13.58 2.97
CA GLU A 69 9.72 -12.22 3.21
C GLU A 69 8.24 -12.14 3.58
N ALA A 70 7.92 -11.28 4.54
CA ALA A 70 6.55 -10.92 4.87
C ALA A 70 6.44 -9.41 5.13
N LEU A 71 5.23 -8.87 5.10
CA LEU A 71 4.96 -7.47 5.43
C LEU A 71 3.78 -7.38 6.40
N LEU A 72 4.03 -6.80 7.56
CA LEU A 72 2.98 -6.34 8.45
C LEU A 72 2.60 -4.92 8.02
N VAL A 73 1.49 -4.79 7.31
CA VAL A 73 0.98 -3.49 6.84
C VAL A 73 0.44 -2.71 8.01
N GLU A 74 0.97 -1.53 8.23
CA GLU A 74 0.56 -0.60 9.29
C GLU A 74 -0.17 0.62 8.72
N LYS A 75 0.15 0.98 7.49
CA LYS A 75 -0.47 2.12 6.80
C LYS A 75 -0.77 1.76 5.35
N ILE A 76 -1.93 2.24 4.90
CA ILE A 76 -2.33 2.19 3.51
C ILE A 76 -2.58 3.61 3.07
N GLY A 77 -1.95 4.03 1.99
CA GLY A 77 -2.13 5.37 1.47
C GLY A 77 -2.34 5.39 -0.03
N PHE A 78 -3.00 6.45 -0.46
CA PHE A 78 -3.18 6.76 -1.86
C PHE A 78 -2.50 8.09 -2.17
N PHE A 79 -1.98 8.20 -3.37
CA PHE A 79 -1.34 9.40 -3.88
C PHE A 79 -1.68 9.60 -5.35
N VAL A 80 -1.52 10.81 -5.81
CA VAL A 80 -1.63 11.11 -7.23
C VAL A 80 -0.22 11.25 -7.78
N PRO A 81 0.19 10.35 -8.69
CA PRO A 81 1.48 10.44 -9.31
C PRO A 81 1.57 11.70 -10.18
N GLN A 82 2.70 12.39 -10.13
CA GLN A 82 2.96 13.53 -10.98
C GLN A 82 2.90 13.11 -12.46
N ALA A 83 2.35 13.97 -13.30
CA ALA A 83 2.39 13.76 -14.74
C ALA A 83 3.85 13.80 -15.23
N ALA A 84 4.15 13.01 -16.26
CA ALA A 84 5.49 12.95 -16.85
C ALA A 84 5.97 14.32 -17.40
N ASP A 85 5.04 15.19 -17.75
CA ASP A 85 5.30 16.55 -18.25
C ASP A 85 5.45 17.59 -17.11
N GLY A 86 5.40 17.17 -15.86
CA GLY A 86 5.48 18.08 -14.71
C GLY A 86 4.23 18.89 -14.45
N SER A 87 3.16 18.71 -15.22
CA SER A 87 1.91 19.41 -14.97
C SER A 87 1.26 18.95 -13.68
N ALA A 88 0.82 19.94 -12.86
CA ALA A 88 0.08 19.67 -11.64
C ALA A 88 -1.33 19.18 -11.99
N TYR A 89 -1.79 18.12 -11.35
CA TYR A 89 -3.20 17.75 -11.39
C TYR A 89 -3.97 18.67 -10.46
N LEU A 90 -4.45 19.79 -11.03
CA LEU A 90 -5.31 20.72 -10.31
C LEU A 90 -6.66 20.05 -10.05
N GLY A 91 -7.11 20.03 -8.81
CA GLY A 91 -8.48 19.65 -8.46
C GLY A 91 -8.66 18.40 -7.62
N LEU A 92 -7.66 18.03 -6.83
CA LEU A 92 -7.74 16.89 -5.91
C LEU A 92 -8.41 17.19 -4.57
N ALA A 93 -8.75 18.44 -4.32
CA ALA A 93 -9.52 18.82 -3.13
C ALA A 93 -10.80 18.01 -3.07
N GLY A 94 -10.96 17.27 -1.97
CA GLY A 94 -12.14 16.44 -1.76
C GLY A 94 -12.16 15.14 -2.57
N LEU A 95 -11.00 14.62 -3.01
CA LEU A 95 -10.92 13.27 -3.56
C LEU A 95 -11.16 12.26 -2.45
N SER A 96 -12.13 11.40 -2.64
CA SER A 96 -12.42 10.26 -1.78
C SER A 96 -12.24 8.98 -2.58
N VAL A 97 -11.47 8.03 -2.03
CA VAL A 97 -11.22 6.73 -2.68
C VAL A 97 -11.86 5.64 -1.85
N LYS A 98 -12.77 4.90 -2.46
CA LYS A 98 -13.34 3.68 -1.88
C LYS A 98 -12.57 2.47 -2.37
N PHE A 99 -12.08 1.63 -1.47
CA PHE A 99 -11.20 0.53 -1.84
C PHE A 99 -11.39 -0.74 -1.01
N ASP A 100 -10.87 -1.83 -1.56
CA ASP A 100 -10.70 -3.11 -0.90
C ASP A 100 -9.21 -3.49 -0.87
N LEU A 101 -8.77 -4.13 0.21
CA LEU A 101 -7.51 -4.88 0.24
C LEU A 101 -7.82 -6.37 0.21
N VAL A 102 -7.23 -7.08 -0.72
CA VAL A 102 -7.37 -8.53 -0.90
C VAL A 102 -6.03 -9.20 -0.68
N ILE A 103 -6.03 -10.27 0.11
CA ILE A 103 -4.86 -11.13 0.36
C ILE A 103 -5.26 -12.57 0.12
N GLY A 104 -4.59 -13.21 -0.83
CA GLY A 104 -5.02 -14.51 -1.35
C GLY A 104 -6.41 -14.40 -1.97
N ASN A 105 -7.33 -15.19 -1.43
CA ASN A 105 -8.74 -15.21 -1.86
C ASN A 105 -9.69 -14.47 -0.90
N LYS A 106 -9.14 -13.70 0.07
CA LYS A 106 -9.92 -13.03 1.10
C LYS A 106 -9.83 -11.52 1.00
N THR A 107 -10.97 -10.86 1.02
CA THR A 107 -11.04 -9.41 1.20
C THR A 107 -10.88 -9.10 2.68
N VAL A 108 -9.71 -8.59 3.07
CA VAL A 108 -9.37 -8.32 4.48
C VAL A 108 -9.77 -6.91 4.92
N ILE A 109 -9.82 -5.97 3.96
CA ILE A 109 -10.46 -4.67 4.12
C ILE A 109 -11.50 -4.57 3.02
N LYS A 110 -12.72 -4.21 3.37
CA LYS A 110 -13.83 -4.10 2.42
C LYS A 110 -14.47 -2.72 2.53
N ASP A 111 -14.69 -2.11 1.37
CA ASP A 111 -15.39 -0.84 1.25
C ASP A 111 -14.86 0.29 2.15
N ALA A 112 -13.57 0.26 2.46
CA ALA A 112 -12.94 1.33 3.22
C ALA A 112 -12.86 2.60 2.37
N THR A 113 -12.98 3.74 3.02
CA THR A 113 -12.89 5.05 2.37
C THR A 113 -11.67 5.79 2.88
N CYS A 114 -10.91 6.35 1.96
CA CYS A 114 -9.77 7.19 2.23
C CYS A 114 -10.07 8.57 1.63
N GLU A 115 -10.09 9.60 2.45
CA GLU A 115 -10.41 10.96 2.03
C GLU A 115 -9.16 11.81 1.99
N PHE A 116 -8.97 12.51 0.89
CA PHE A 116 -7.95 13.54 0.77
C PHE A 116 -8.51 14.80 1.44
N GLY A 117 -8.04 15.08 2.64
CA GLY A 117 -8.53 16.18 3.44
C GLY A 117 -8.35 17.53 2.75
N GLY A 118 -9.42 18.21 2.58
CA GLY A 118 -9.65 19.60 2.24
C GLY A 118 -8.43 20.48 1.95
N GLU A 119 -8.27 21.53 2.70
CA GLU A 119 -7.20 22.52 2.49
C GLU A 119 -5.78 21.96 2.60
N GLN A 120 -5.56 20.87 3.30
CA GLN A 120 -4.23 20.27 3.43
C GLN A 120 -3.72 19.62 2.14
N ALA A 121 -4.60 19.26 1.23
CA ALA A 121 -4.20 18.79 -0.09
C ALA A 121 -3.52 19.89 -0.94
N PHE A 122 -3.61 21.12 -0.52
CA PHE A 122 -3.06 22.29 -1.22
C PHE A 122 -1.70 22.76 -0.69
N PHE A 123 -1.23 22.23 0.42
CA PHE A 123 -0.01 22.74 1.04
C PHE A 123 1.27 22.52 0.24
N ASN A 124 1.25 21.70 -0.73
CA ASN A 124 2.40 21.40 -1.57
C ASN A 124 2.15 21.86 -3.01
N ASP A 125 1.90 23.12 -3.22
CA ASP A 125 1.77 23.71 -4.56
C ASP A 125 0.73 23.02 -5.47
N GLY A 126 -0.26 22.39 -4.88
CA GLY A 126 -1.30 21.67 -5.61
C GLY A 126 -0.87 20.34 -6.25
N VAL A 127 0.34 19.87 -5.98
CA VAL A 127 0.95 18.81 -6.76
C VAL A 127 0.78 17.40 -6.16
N THR A 128 0.70 17.25 -4.84
CA THR A 128 0.64 15.93 -4.22
C THR A 128 -0.26 15.91 -3.00
N GLY A 129 -1.54 15.64 -3.21
CA GLY A 129 -2.40 15.17 -2.12
C GLY A 129 -2.12 13.70 -1.84
N SER A 130 -1.94 13.35 -0.59
CA SER A 130 -1.94 11.95 -0.16
C SER A 130 -2.91 11.77 0.99
N SER A 131 -3.54 10.61 1.04
CA SER A 131 -4.40 10.22 2.14
C SER A 131 -3.97 8.87 2.68
N VAL A 132 -3.98 8.73 3.98
CA VAL A 132 -3.43 7.58 4.68
C VAL A 132 -4.44 7.04 5.67
N ILE A 133 -4.66 5.74 5.63
CA ILE A 133 -5.32 4.99 6.69
C ILE A 133 -4.26 4.37 7.58
N ASP A 134 -4.32 4.69 8.85
CA ASP A 134 -3.46 4.15 9.87
C ASP A 134 -4.11 2.90 10.49
N LEU A 135 -3.39 1.78 10.43
CA LEU A 135 -3.79 0.49 10.99
C LEU A 135 -3.02 0.20 12.28
N GLU A 136 -2.48 1.25 12.93
CA GLU A 136 -1.71 1.09 14.17
C GLU A 136 -2.49 0.30 15.21
N GLY A 137 -1.81 -0.69 15.77
CA GLY A 137 -2.37 -1.58 16.79
C GLY A 137 -3.01 -2.86 16.28
N VAL A 138 -3.44 -2.90 15.02
CA VAL A 138 -3.99 -4.13 14.40
C VAL A 138 -3.01 -4.75 13.43
N GLY A 139 -2.48 -3.96 12.51
CA GLY A 139 -1.63 -4.39 11.41
C GLY A 139 -2.26 -5.53 10.58
N ILE A 140 -1.98 -5.58 9.33
CA ILE A 140 -2.45 -6.65 8.44
C ILE A 140 -1.23 -7.38 7.90
N LEU A 141 -1.12 -8.68 8.17
CA LEU A 141 -0.02 -9.47 7.68
C LEU A 141 -0.26 -9.93 6.25
N ILE A 142 0.67 -9.61 5.37
CA ILE A 142 0.81 -10.25 4.05
C ILE A 142 1.90 -11.31 4.19
N PRO A 143 1.53 -12.60 4.17
CA PRO A 143 2.49 -13.68 4.34
C PRO A 143 3.31 -13.92 3.06
N PRO A 144 4.41 -14.69 3.15
CA PRO A 144 5.20 -15.10 1.98
C PRO A 144 4.35 -15.80 0.93
N GLN A 145 4.69 -15.58 -0.34
CA GLN A 145 4.10 -16.26 -1.50
C GLN A 145 2.59 -16.19 -1.65
N VAL A 146 1.93 -15.31 -0.89
CA VAL A 146 0.50 -15.05 -1.02
C VAL A 146 0.28 -13.80 -1.85
N GLU A 147 -0.56 -13.90 -2.86
CA GLU A 147 -0.93 -12.73 -3.68
C GLU A 147 -1.67 -11.69 -2.84
N TYR A 148 -1.36 -10.44 -3.10
CA TYR A 148 -2.10 -9.31 -2.54
C TYR A 148 -2.34 -8.25 -3.60
N TYR A 149 -3.44 -7.54 -3.47
CA TYR A 149 -3.77 -6.41 -4.32
C TYR A 149 -4.79 -5.48 -3.68
N VAL A 150 -4.79 -4.24 -4.12
CA VAL A 150 -5.75 -3.22 -3.69
C VAL A 150 -6.61 -2.84 -4.88
N VAL A 151 -7.92 -2.86 -4.68
CA VAL A 151 -8.89 -2.43 -5.69
C VAL A 151 -9.49 -1.09 -5.27
N ALA A 152 -9.14 -0.02 -5.96
CA ALA A 152 -9.85 1.26 -5.84
C ALA A 152 -11.11 1.17 -6.71
N LYS A 153 -12.28 1.10 -6.06
CA LYS A 153 -13.58 0.84 -6.71
C LYS A 153 -14.20 2.10 -7.29
N SER A 154 -14.07 3.19 -6.57
CA SER A 154 -14.59 4.48 -6.99
C SER A 154 -13.84 5.60 -6.28
N PHE A 155 -13.77 6.74 -6.92
CA PHE A 155 -13.30 7.96 -6.32
C PHE A 155 -14.14 9.13 -6.80
N ILE A 156 -14.43 10.00 -5.86
CA ILE A 156 -15.30 11.16 -6.05
C ILE A 156 -14.49 12.40 -5.67
N THR A 157 -14.60 13.44 -6.47
CA THR A 157 -14.12 14.76 -6.09
C THR A 157 -15.31 15.61 -5.67
N SER A 158 -15.13 16.51 -4.70
CA SER A 158 -16.22 17.32 -4.13
C SER A 158 -17.04 18.11 -5.12
N ASN A 159 -16.51 18.36 -6.32
CA ASN A 159 -17.14 19.17 -7.35
C ASN A 159 -17.34 18.44 -8.69
N ARG A 160 -17.14 17.13 -8.75
CA ARG A 160 -17.27 16.37 -10.01
C ARG A 160 -17.85 14.99 -9.75
N THR A 161 -18.79 14.60 -10.59
CA THR A 161 -19.13 13.19 -10.82
C THR A 161 -17.86 12.39 -11.08
N ALA A 162 -17.81 11.14 -10.66
CA ALA A 162 -16.67 10.23 -10.76
C ALA A 162 -15.76 10.56 -11.95
N SER A 163 -14.57 11.03 -11.69
CA SER A 163 -13.62 11.43 -12.72
C SER A 163 -12.52 10.38 -12.83
N SER A 164 -12.09 10.09 -14.06
CA SER A 164 -10.90 9.29 -14.26
C SER A 164 -9.67 10.07 -13.81
N GLN A 165 -8.87 9.47 -12.93
CA GLN A 165 -7.64 10.05 -12.39
C GLN A 165 -6.50 9.04 -12.47
N ARG A 166 -5.29 9.55 -12.55
CA ARG A 166 -4.12 8.73 -12.22
C ARG A 166 -4.06 8.59 -10.71
N LEU A 167 -3.92 7.40 -10.25
CA LEU A 167 -3.89 7.10 -8.82
C LEU A 167 -2.73 6.15 -8.53
N GLY A 168 -2.10 6.34 -7.39
CA GLY A 168 -1.13 5.43 -6.82
C GLY A 168 -1.59 4.96 -5.45
N CYS A 169 -1.12 3.78 -5.06
CA CYS A 169 -1.35 3.19 -3.75
C CYS A 169 -0.04 2.73 -3.16
N TYR A 170 0.15 2.90 -1.86
CA TYR A 170 1.26 2.31 -1.14
C TYR A 170 0.80 1.57 0.11
N LEU A 171 1.55 0.52 0.44
CA LEU A 171 1.46 -0.21 1.69
C LEU A 171 2.77 0.01 2.43
N PHE A 172 2.69 0.45 3.67
CA PHE A 172 3.84 0.74 4.51
C PHE A 172 3.72 -0.01 5.82
N GLY A 173 4.86 -0.49 6.34
CA GLY A 173 4.88 -1.13 7.63
C GLY A 173 6.19 -1.83 7.96
N THR A 174 6.10 -2.83 8.80
CA THR A 174 7.25 -3.64 9.21
C THR A 174 7.42 -4.81 8.24
N GLY A 175 8.50 -4.79 7.48
CA GLY A 175 8.97 -5.95 6.72
C GLY A 175 9.64 -6.95 7.65
N ALA A 176 9.39 -8.22 7.44
CA ALA A 176 10.08 -9.31 8.12
C ALA A 176 10.89 -10.11 7.12
N LEU A 177 12.19 -10.24 7.37
CA LEU A 177 13.06 -11.20 6.71
C LEU A 177 13.09 -12.43 7.57
N LEU A 178 12.66 -13.55 7.01
CA LEU A 178 12.58 -14.85 7.65
C LEU A 178 13.85 -15.64 7.34
N ASN A 179 14.28 -16.52 8.25
CA ASN A 179 15.49 -17.32 8.08
C ASN A 179 16.77 -16.51 7.83
N PHE A 180 16.83 -15.28 8.35
CA PHE A 180 17.93 -14.35 8.11
C PHE A 180 19.29 -14.89 8.55
N ASN A 181 19.32 -15.67 9.62
CA ASN A 181 20.55 -16.26 10.18
C ASN A 181 20.78 -17.73 9.75
N THR A 182 19.87 -18.32 9.02
CA THR A 182 20.11 -19.65 8.43
C THR A 182 21.02 -19.52 7.20
N THR A 183 22.22 -19.06 7.45
CA THR A 183 23.25 -19.05 6.41
C THR A 183 23.84 -20.44 6.31
N ILE A 184 23.50 -21.22 5.26
CA ILE A 184 24.47 -21.68 4.29
C ILE A 184 25.59 -22.52 4.88
#